data_b3db1039fede6f676c4e9aa1ac70298e
#
_entry.id   b3db1039fede6f676c4e9aa1ac70298e
#
_cell.length_a   1.000
_cell.length_b   1.000
_cell.length_c   1.000
_cell.angle_alpha   90.00
_cell.angle_beta   90.00
_cell.angle_gamma   90.00
#
_symmetry.space_group_name_H-M   'P 1'
#
loop_
_entity.id
_entity.type
_entity.pdbx_description
1 polymer ?
#
loop_
_entity_poly.entity_id
_entity_poly.type
_entity_poly.pdbx_seq_one_letter_code
_entity_poly.pdbx_strand_id
1 'polypeptide(L)'
;MKLKITAVILALASSSYGALITLSSFAESYNGQDDYGILLANGTPVAPSAGLAQVIVFSTFTDVQVAALAGAADYATLFAPSAFVSLASDNFTGINTAYGATAGFVSAGVSGLATGSTVVNRTMYAYITSGTNLGLFKTNSTLVADGAPPALESTYNLKFSDGTGIIGGYGPDYVVPTYVGGGSETVNSFQLVDAVPEPSAALLGALGALGLLRRRRI
;
A
#
# COMPACT_ATOMS: atom_id res chain seq x y z
N MET A 1 2.23 6.94 -66.87
CA MET A 1 2.50 5.94 -65.83
C MET A 1 2.52 6.68 -64.49
N LYS A 2 1.42 6.59 -63.70
CA LYS A 2 1.29 7.32 -62.44
C LYS A 2 1.73 6.39 -61.31
N LEU A 3 2.86 6.72 -60.66
CA LEU A 3 3.39 6.01 -59.53
C LEU A 3 2.53 6.34 -58.30
N LYS A 4 1.76 5.39 -57.83
CA LYS A 4 1.04 5.52 -56.55
C LYS A 4 2.01 5.17 -55.43
N ILE A 5 2.47 6.18 -54.71
CA ILE A 5 3.22 6.01 -53.45
C ILE A 5 2.19 5.65 -52.38
N THR A 6 2.12 4.38 -52.02
CA THR A 6 1.38 3.92 -50.86
C THR A 6 2.26 4.20 -49.67
N ALA A 7 1.92 5.22 -48.87
CA ALA A 7 2.55 5.48 -47.59
C ALA A 7 2.11 4.37 -46.62
N VAL A 8 3.00 3.45 -46.35
CA VAL A 8 2.85 2.50 -45.25
C VAL A 8 3.11 3.28 -43.98
N ILE A 9 2.03 3.67 -43.30
CA ILE A 9 2.11 4.18 -41.94
C ILE A 9 2.48 2.98 -41.07
N LEU A 10 3.74 2.84 -40.75
CA LEU A 10 4.22 1.93 -39.70
C LEU A 10 3.72 2.53 -38.41
N ALA A 11 2.57 2.05 -37.89
CA ALA A 11 2.17 2.29 -36.54
C ALA A 11 3.22 1.62 -35.65
N LEU A 12 4.21 2.39 -35.23
CA LEU A 12 5.06 2.04 -34.11
C LEU A 12 4.10 1.93 -32.91
N ALA A 13 3.70 0.70 -32.59
CA ALA A 13 3.18 0.40 -31.28
C ALA A 13 4.28 0.83 -30.32
N SER A 14 4.11 1.98 -29.71
CA SER A 14 4.91 2.37 -28.58
C SER A 14 4.58 1.36 -27.49
N SER A 15 5.38 0.28 -27.39
CA SER A 15 5.41 -0.53 -26.21
C SER A 15 5.70 0.47 -25.07
N SER A 16 4.72 0.70 -24.21
CA SER A 16 4.94 1.51 -23.02
C SER A 16 5.89 0.71 -22.14
N TYR A 17 7.16 1.06 -22.23
CA TYR A 17 8.14 0.57 -21.28
C TYR A 17 7.80 1.24 -19.96
N GLY A 18 7.45 0.45 -18.97
CA GLY A 18 7.05 0.94 -17.66
C GLY A 18 7.34 -0.10 -16.60
N ALA A 19 7.48 0.34 -15.35
CA ALA A 19 7.70 -0.56 -14.24
C ALA A 19 6.52 -1.54 -14.06
N LEU A 20 6.85 -2.80 -13.79
CA LEU A 20 5.91 -3.79 -13.26
C LEU A 20 6.07 -3.80 -11.74
N ILE A 21 5.03 -3.41 -11.03
CA ILE A 21 5.00 -3.40 -9.57
C ILE A 21 3.92 -4.35 -9.11
N THR A 22 4.29 -5.28 -8.23
CA THR A 22 3.34 -6.14 -7.52
C THR A 22 3.58 -6.03 -6.03
N LEU A 23 2.51 -5.90 -5.26
CA LEU A 23 2.49 -6.03 -3.81
C LEU A 23 1.66 -7.26 -3.47
N SER A 24 2.25 -8.23 -2.81
CA SER A 24 1.55 -9.42 -2.37
C SER A 24 1.76 -9.64 -0.88
N SER A 25 0.70 -9.95 -0.17
CA SER A 25 0.77 -10.41 1.21
C SER A 25 0.98 -11.92 1.32
N PHE A 26 1.14 -12.61 0.19
CA PHE A 26 1.39 -14.05 0.14
C PHE A 26 2.39 -14.41 -0.96
N ALA A 27 3.09 -15.53 -0.80
CA ALA A 27 3.94 -16.12 -1.83
C ALA A 27 3.13 -17.01 -2.76
N GLU A 28 3.50 -17.07 -4.05
CA GLU A 28 2.89 -17.99 -5.02
C GLU A 28 3.18 -19.45 -4.71
N SER A 29 4.31 -19.72 -4.08
CA SER A 29 4.69 -21.04 -3.59
C SER A 29 4.62 -21.05 -2.08
N TYR A 30 3.78 -21.89 -1.56
CA TYR A 30 3.61 -22.16 -0.16
C TYR A 30 4.94 -22.49 0.54
N ASN A 31 5.37 -21.62 1.45
CA ASN A 31 6.48 -21.89 2.36
C ASN A 31 6.24 -21.38 3.79
N GLY A 32 5.05 -20.80 4.06
CA GLY A 32 4.62 -20.30 5.36
C GLY A 32 5.40 -19.09 5.90
N GLN A 33 6.59 -18.82 5.39
CA GLN A 33 7.48 -17.79 5.94
C GLN A 33 7.29 -16.41 5.32
N ASP A 34 6.84 -16.36 4.06
CA ASP A 34 6.66 -15.10 3.32
C ASP A 34 5.20 -14.66 3.27
N ASP A 35 4.29 -15.43 3.89
CA ASP A 35 2.86 -15.14 3.90
C ASP A 35 2.50 -14.32 5.13
N TYR A 36 1.74 -13.24 4.88
CA TYR A 36 1.31 -12.31 5.90
C TYR A 36 -0.19 -12.07 5.82
N GLY A 37 -0.90 -12.47 6.86
CA GLY A 37 -2.30 -12.08 7.02
C GLY A 37 -2.41 -10.62 7.48
N ILE A 38 -3.20 -9.82 6.79
CA ILE A 38 -3.44 -8.43 7.20
C ILE A 38 -4.61 -8.40 8.17
N LEU A 39 -4.33 -7.94 9.39
CA LEU A 39 -5.29 -7.89 10.50
C LEU A 39 -5.69 -6.44 10.79
N LEU A 40 -6.94 -6.22 11.15
CA LEU A 40 -7.42 -4.98 11.74
C LEU A 40 -6.79 -4.75 13.12
N ALA A 41 -6.94 -3.56 13.68
CA ALA A 41 -6.44 -3.22 15.03
C ALA A 41 -7.00 -4.15 16.14
N ASN A 42 -8.18 -4.70 15.94
CA ASN A 42 -8.80 -5.64 16.86
C ASN A 42 -8.35 -7.11 16.67
N GLY A 43 -7.40 -7.36 15.74
CA GLY A 43 -6.87 -8.69 15.45
C GLY A 43 -7.73 -9.54 14.51
N THR A 44 -8.83 -9.01 13.97
CA THR A 44 -9.61 -9.74 12.96
C THR A 44 -9.01 -9.53 11.56
N PRO A 45 -9.01 -10.55 10.68
CA PRO A 45 -8.49 -10.38 9.32
C PRO A 45 -9.35 -9.41 8.51
N VAL A 46 -8.71 -8.63 7.63
CA VAL A 46 -9.42 -7.74 6.71
C VAL A 46 -10.28 -8.59 5.77
N ALA A 47 -11.59 -8.35 5.81
CA ALA A 47 -12.52 -9.11 4.99
C ALA A 47 -12.33 -8.79 3.49
N PRO A 48 -12.62 -9.74 2.58
CA PRO A 48 -12.62 -9.47 1.14
C PRO A 48 -13.47 -8.25 0.79
N SER A 49 -12.97 -7.40 -0.08
CA SER A 49 -13.60 -6.13 -0.50
C SER A 49 -13.79 -5.07 0.61
N ALA A 50 -13.28 -5.31 1.82
CA ALA A 50 -13.39 -4.36 2.94
C ALA A 50 -12.17 -3.48 3.12
N GLY A 51 -11.13 -3.65 2.32
CA GLY A 51 -9.89 -2.89 2.41
C GLY A 51 -9.33 -2.54 1.04
N LEU A 52 -8.46 -1.55 1.04
CA LEU A 52 -7.67 -1.11 -0.11
C LEU A 52 -6.18 -1.23 0.24
N ALA A 53 -5.42 -1.86 -0.64
CA ALA A 53 -3.96 -1.87 -0.59
C ALA A 53 -3.40 -1.06 -1.76
N GLN A 54 -2.45 -0.21 -1.46
CA GLN A 54 -1.80 0.66 -2.45
C GLN A 54 -0.28 0.56 -2.32
N VAL A 55 0.41 0.60 -3.44
CA VAL A 55 1.84 0.93 -3.45
C VAL A 55 1.96 2.42 -3.69
N ILE A 56 2.57 3.12 -2.76
CA ILE A 56 2.73 4.58 -2.83
C ILE A 56 4.20 4.98 -2.72
N VAL A 57 4.50 6.17 -3.20
CA VAL A 57 5.76 6.89 -2.93
C VAL A 57 5.43 8.27 -2.39
N PHE A 58 6.14 8.71 -1.36
CA PHE A 58 5.98 10.09 -0.88
C PHE A 58 6.77 11.05 -1.79
N SER A 59 6.05 11.99 -2.41
CA SER A 59 6.65 12.98 -3.30
C SER A 59 7.23 14.19 -2.53
N THR A 60 6.67 14.51 -1.36
CA THR A 60 7.02 15.69 -0.56
C THR A 60 7.84 15.37 0.68
N PHE A 61 7.80 14.14 1.18
CA PHE A 61 8.48 13.74 2.42
C PHE A 61 9.67 12.82 2.16
N THR A 62 10.71 12.95 2.97
CA THR A 62 11.78 11.96 3.10
C THR A 62 11.33 10.83 4.03
N ASP A 63 12.00 9.68 3.97
CA ASP A 63 11.71 8.54 4.86
C ASP A 63 11.76 8.92 6.36
N VAL A 64 12.67 9.81 6.73
CA VAL A 64 12.79 10.31 8.12
C VAL A 64 11.55 11.13 8.51
N GLN A 65 11.07 11.99 7.61
CA GLN A 65 9.86 12.78 7.85
C GLN A 65 8.61 11.90 7.89
N VAL A 66 8.53 10.89 7.02
CA VAL A 66 7.44 9.89 7.05
C VAL A 66 7.40 9.20 8.42
N ALA A 67 8.54 8.71 8.91
CA ALA A 67 8.62 8.07 10.22
C ALA A 67 8.27 9.03 11.37
N ALA A 68 8.69 10.29 11.29
CA ALA A 68 8.39 11.30 12.31
C ALA A 68 6.89 11.64 12.36
N LEU A 69 6.24 11.85 11.19
CA LEU A 69 4.80 12.13 11.11
C LEU A 69 3.99 10.92 11.58
N ALA A 70 4.39 9.72 11.19
CA ALA A 70 3.77 8.48 11.65
C ALA A 70 3.87 8.31 13.18
N GLY A 71 5.05 8.55 13.74
CA GLY A 71 5.28 8.49 15.19
C GLY A 71 4.52 9.56 15.99
N ALA A 72 4.25 10.70 15.36
CA ALA A 72 3.40 11.76 15.93
C ALA A 72 1.88 11.51 15.72
N ALA A 73 1.50 10.44 15.02
CA ALA A 73 0.14 10.14 14.58
C ALA A 73 -0.51 11.28 13.76
N ASP A 74 0.30 12.11 13.11
CA ASP A 74 -0.17 13.17 12.21
C ASP A 74 -0.51 12.59 10.82
N TYR A 75 -1.53 11.75 10.80
CA TYR A 75 -1.97 11.05 9.59
C TYR A 75 -2.62 11.99 8.59
N ALA A 76 -3.20 13.09 9.04
CA ALA A 76 -3.81 14.09 8.17
C ALA A 76 -2.75 14.76 7.26
N THR A 77 -1.61 15.12 7.83
CA THR A 77 -0.48 15.67 7.06
C THR A 77 0.17 14.58 6.20
N LEU A 78 0.41 13.40 6.78
CA LEU A 78 1.12 12.31 6.11
C LEU A 78 0.37 11.82 4.86
N PHE A 79 -0.95 11.68 4.94
CA PHE A 79 -1.78 11.18 3.85
C PHE A 79 -2.58 12.27 3.13
N ALA A 80 -2.14 13.53 3.21
CA ALA A 80 -2.69 14.58 2.38
C ALA A 80 -2.59 14.20 0.88
N PRO A 81 -3.60 14.47 0.05
CA PRO A 81 -3.61 14.03 -1.36
C PRO A 81 -2.41 14.45 -2.19
N SER A 82 -1.74 15.55 -1.81
CA SER A 82 -0.52 16.04 -2.46
C SER A 82 0.77 15.45 -1.90
N ALA A 83 0.71 14.67 -0.82
CA ALA A 83 1.90 14.19 -0.12
C ALA A 83 2.52 12.97 -0.79
N PHE A 84 1.73 12.18 -1.49
CA PHE A 84 2.16 10.94 -2.11
C PHE A 84 1.55 10.72 -3.49
N VAL A 85 2.15 9.78 -4.22
CA VAL A 85 1.65 9.28 -5.52
C VAL A 85 1.36 7.81 -5.35
N SER A 86 0.13 7.40 -5.69
CA SER A 86 -0.24 5.98 -5.77
C SER A 86 0.28 5.41 -7.09
N LEU A 87 1.06 4.36 -7.00
CA LEU A 87 1.64 3.65 -8.16
C LEU A 87 0.76 2.47 -8.58
N ALA A 88 0.25 1.74 -7.60
CA ALA A 88 -0.65 0.60 -7.79
C ALA A 88 -1.69 0.58 -6.69
N SER A 89 -2.89 0.06 -6.97
CA SER A 89 -3.91 -0.11 -5.95
C SER A 89 -4.84 -1.25 -6.31
N ASP A 90 -5.28 -2.00 -5.30
CA ASP A 90 -6.33 -3.02 -5.45
C ASP A 90 -7.06 -3.21 -4.12
N ASN A 91 -8.30 -3.72 -4.22
CA ASN A 91 -9.07 -4.11 -3.06
C ASN A 91 -8.59 -5.46 -2.53
N PHE A 92 -8.82 -5.71 -1.25
CA PHE A 92 -8.63 -7.03 -0.69
C PHE A 92 -9.56 -8.02 -1.38
N THR A 93 -9.02 -8.89 -2.18
CA THR A 93 -9.80 -9.91 -2.88
C THR A 93 -9.98 -11.17 -2.03
N GLY A 94 -9.12 -11.36 -1.05
CA GLY A 94 -9.06 -12.60 -0.27
C GLY A 94 -8.64 -13.80 -1.10
N ILE A 95 -8.15 -13.59 -2.31
CA ILE A 95 -7.81 -14.65 -3.25
C ILE A 95 -6.31 -14.95 -3.14
N ASN A 96 -6.03 -16.15 -2.73
CA ASN A 96 -4.75 -16.79 -2.90
C ASN A 96 -5.00 -18.21 -3.43
N THR A 97 -4.22 -18.64 -4.41
CA THR A 97 -4.33 -19.98 -4.98
C THR A 97 -4.14 -21.09 -3.94
N ALA A 98 -3.34 -20.83 -2.90
CA ALA A 98 -3.10 -21.74 -1.79
C ALA A 98 -4.23 -21.70 -0.73
N TYR A 99 -4.77 -20.51 -0.43
CA TYR A 99 -5.72 -20.31 0.67
C TYR A 99 -7.17 -20.06 0.20
N GLY A 100 -7.41 -20.00 -1.11
CA GLY A 100 -8.72 -19.68 -1.64
C GLY A 100 -9.15 -18.24 -1.33
N ALA A 101 -10.45 -17.98 -1.21
CA ALA A 101 -11.01 -16.68 -0.88
C ALA A 101 -10.93 -16.41 0.64
N THR A 102 -9.72 -16.36 1.20
CA THR A 102 -9.49 -16.19 2.64
C THR A 102 -9.28 -14.73 2.98
N ALA A 103 -9.90 -14.26 4.06
CA ALA A 103 -9.74 -12.89 4.55
C ALA A 103 -8.27 -12.60 4.94
N GLY A 104 -7.88 -11.33 4.87
CA GLY A 104 -6.53 -10.88 5.27
C GLY A 104 -5.49 -10.92 4.16
N PHE A 105 -5.80 -11.42 2.97
CA PHE A 105 -4.83 -11.48 1.87
C PHE A 105 -5.15 -10.49 0.75
N VAL A 106 -4.11 -9.92 0.18
CA VAL A 106 -4.19 -8.95 -0.92
C VAL A 106 -3.07 -9.18 -1.93
N SER A 107 -3.39 -8.91 -3.18
CA SER A 107 -2.42 -8.74 -4.25
C SER A 107 -2.80 -7.49 -5.04
N ALA A 108 -1.93 -6.49 -5.06
CA ALA A 108 -2.11 -5.28 -5.86
C ALA A 108 -0.97 -5.18 -6.88
N GLY A 109 -1.30 -4.78 -8.10
CA GLY A 109 -0.29 -4.69 -9.14
C GLY A 109 -0.61 -3.67 -10.23
N VAL A 110 0.44 -3.22 -10.88
CA VAL A 110 0.37 -2.39 -12.09
C VAL A 110 1.49 -2.79 -13.04
N SER A 111 1.20 -2.78 -14.32
CA SER A 111 2.19 -2.96 -15.39
C SER A 111 2.22 -1.73 -16.29
N GLY A 112 3.38 -1.47 -16.90
CA GLY A 112 3.53 -0.36 -17.82
C GLY A 112 3.47 1.02 -17.16
N LEU A 113 3.80 1.12 -15.85
CA LEU A 113 3.83 2.39 -15.15
C LEU A 113 4.94 3.28 -15.68
N ALA A 114 4.59 4.39 -16.31
CA ALA A 114 5.55 5.41 -16.69
C ALA A 114 6.11 6.11 -15.44
N THR A 115 7.41 5.99 -15.20
CA THR A 115 8.06 6.61 -14.04
C THR A 115 8.35 8.08 -14.33
N GLY A 116 7.53 8.97 -13.74
CA GLY A 116 7.81 10.40 -13.77
C GLY A 116 9.00 10.78 -12.89
N SER A 117 9.70 11.84 -13.20
CA SER A 117 10.89 12.32 -12.47
C SER A 117 10.66 12.58 -10.98
N THR A 118 9.43 12.87 -10.58
CA THR A 118 9.07 13.17 -9.17
C THR A 118 9.01 11.95 -8.28
N VAL A 119 8.92 10.75 -8.84
CA VAL A 119 8.78 9.49 -8.08
C VAL A 119 10.04 8.62 -8.15
N VAL A 120 10.93 8.89 -9.09
CA VAL A 120 12.22 8.18 -9.25
C VAL A 120 13.10 8.41 -8.02
N ASN A 121 13.85 7.39 -7.62
CA ASN A 121 14.69 7.34 -6.42
C ASN A 121 13.92 7.54 -5.10
N ARG A 122 12.63 7.25 -5.09
CA ARG A 122 11.79 7.26 -3.89
C ARG A 122 11.56 5.84 -3.40
N THR A 123 11.59 5.68 -2.08
CA THR A 123 11.23 4.43 -1.42
C THR A 123 9.75 4.13 -1.67
N MET A 124 9.44 2.89 -2.01
CA MET A 124 8.07 2.42 -2.14
C MET A 124 7.53 1.97 -0.78
N TYR A 125 6.26 2.26 -0.55
CA TYR A 125 5.54 1.88 0.65
C TYR A 125 4.26 1.13 0.28
N ALA A 126 3.89 0.14 1.08
CA ALA A 126 2.56 -0.42 1.06
C ALA A 126 1.68 0.37 2.04
N TYR A 127 0.63 1.00 1.52
CA TYR A 127 -0.37 1.72 2.30
C TYR A 127 -1.68 0.95 2.28
N ILE A 128 -2.19 0.61 3.44
CA ILE A 128 -3.36 -0.25 3.59
C ILE A 128 -4.40 0.49 4.41
N THR A 129 -5.64 0.46 3.94
CA THR A 129 -6.78 1.04 4.65
C THR A 129 -7.95 0.07 4.69
N SER A 130 -8.69 0.04 5.80
CA SER A 130 -9.92 -0.71 5.96
C SER A 130 -10.80 -0.05 7.02
N GLY A 131 -11.85 0.64 6.59
CA GLY A 131 -12.67 1.47 7.46
C GLY A 131 -11.83 2.56 8.15
N THR A 132 -11.79 2.56 9.48
CA THR A 132 -10.94 3.46 10.28
C THR A 132 -9.53 2.93 10.50
N ASN A 133 -9.24 1.72 10.07
CA ASN A 133 -7.93 1.10 10.25
C ASN A 133 -6.99 1.49 9.12
N LEU A 134 -5.74 1.75 9.44
CA LEU A 134 -4.70 2.01 8.46
C LEU A 134 -3.36 1.35 8.85
N GLY A 135 -2.56 1.11 7.85
CA GLY A 135 -1.19 0.63 8.00
C GLY A 135 -0.28 1.21 6.93
N LEU A 136 0.95 1.45 7.28
CA LEU A 136 2.00 1.88 6.37
C LEU A 136 3.22 1.00 6.58
N PHE A 137 3.62 0.33 5.53
CA PHE A 137 4.76 -0.56 5.53
C PHE A 137 5.81 -0.02 4.55
N LYS A 138 7.02 0.22 5.03
CA LYS A 138 8.15 0.64 4.21
C LYS A 138 8.79 -0.59 3.59
N THR A 139 8.84 -0.65 2.27
CA THR A 139 9.56 -1.72 1.57
C THR A 139 11.06 -1.42 1.49
N ASN A 140 11.87 -2.42 1.18
CA ASN A 140 13.29 -2.24 0.89
C ASN A 140 13.56 -1.84 -0.57
N SER A 141 12.52 -1.53 -1.33
CA SER A 141 12.62 -1.22 -2.75
C SER A 141 12.51 0.29 -3.00
N THR A 142 13.35 0.76 -3.91
CA THR A 142 13.35 2.14 -4.39
C THR A 142 12.99 2.13 -5.86
N LEU A 143 12.05 2.98 -6.27
CA LEU A 143 11.66 3.09 -7.66
C LEU A 143 12.81 3.71 -8.48
N VAL A 144 13.27 3.00 -9.50
CA VAL A 144 14.30 3.52 -10.43
C VAL A 144 13.65 4.03 -11.70
N ALA A 145 14.36 4.90 -12.42
CA ALA A 145 13.92 5.33 -13.75
C ALA A 145 13.95 4.14 -14.71
N ASP A 146 12.94 4.05 -15.58
CA ASP A 146 12.97 3.09 -16.65
C ASP A 146 14.16 3.39 -17.60
N GLY A 147 14.86 2.34 -18.01
CA GLY A 147 15.92 2.47 -18.97
C GLY A 147 15.40 2.90 -20.35
N ALA A 148 16.28 3.47 -21.19
CA ALA A 148 15.93 3.70 -22.57
C ALA A 148 15.73 2.35 -23.31
N PRO A 149 14.78 2.26 -24.27
CA PRO A 149 14.60 1.05 -25.08
C PRO A 149 15.92 0.60 -25.72
N PRO A 150 16.24 -0.71 -25.75
CA PRO A 150 15.44 -1.88 -25.37
C PRO A 150 15.61 -2.36 -23.91
N ALA A 151 15.81 -1.47 -22.97
CA ALA A 151 15.94 -1.87 -21.58
C ALA A 151 14.69 -2.65 -21.09
N LEU A 152 14.94 -3.66 -20.28
CA LEU A 152 13.88 -4.46 -19.66
C LEU A 152 13.09 -3.59 -18.69
N GLU A 153 11.78 -3.84 -18.59
CA GLU A 153 10.95 -3.25 -17.55
C GLU A 153 11.51 -3.60 -16.17
N SER A 154 11.58 -2.59 -15.28
CA SER A 154 11.96 -2.85 -13.90
C SER A 154 10.81 -3.58 -13.21
N THR A 155 11.08 -4.77 -12.66
CA THR A 155 10.09 -5.56 -11.94
C THR A 155 10.31 -5.46 -10.45
N TYR A 156 9.27 -5.09 -9.73
CA TYR A 156 9.26 -4.98 -8.26
C TYR A 156 8.22 -5.94 -7.69
N ASN A 157 8.69 -6.95 -6.98
CA ASN A 157 7.84 -7.86 -6.22
C ASN A 157 7.97 -7.48 -4.74
N LEU A 158 7.01 -6.67 -4.26
CA LEU A 158 7.03 -6.17 -2.89
C LEU A 158 6.36 -7.18 -1.96
N LYS A 159 7.05 -7.54 -0.89
CA LYS A 159 6.59 -8.48 0.13
C LYS A 159 6.67 -7.85 1.52
N PHE A 160 5.79 -8.30 2.41
CA PHE A 160 5.82 -7.86 3.81
C PHE A 160 6.99 -8.45 4.62
N SER A 161 7.63 -9.52 4.14
CA SER A 161 8.87 -10.05 4.70
C SER A 161 10.06 -9.12 4.54
N ASP A 162 10.04 -8.22 3.55
CA ASP A 162 11.21 -7.49 3.06
C ASP A 162 11.29 -6.04 3.55
N GLY A 163 10.61 -5.67 4.62
CA GLY A 163 10.61 -4.28 5.02
C GLY A 163 10.27 -4.06 6.49
N THR A 164 9.69 -2.89 6.79
CA THR A 164 9.43 -2.46 8.17
C THR A 164 8.08 -1.80 8.29
N GLY A 165 7.31 -2.17 9.31
CA GLY A 165 6.08 -1.46 9.69
C GLY A 165 6.41 -0.05 10.20
N ILE A 166 5.78 0.96 9.63
CA ILE A 166 5.89 2.37 10.03
C ILE A 166 4.65 2.79 10.80
N ILE A 167 3.46 2.36 10.34
CA ILE A 167 2.18 2.50 11.03
C ILE A 167 1.57 1.10 11.05
N GLY A 168 1.25 0.60 12.24
CA GLY A 168 1.00 -0.81 12.44
C GLY A 168 2.30 -1.58 12.60
N GLY A 169 2.22 -2.89 12.65
CA GLY A 169 3.39 -3.72 12.87
C GLY A 169 3.09 -5.20 12.70
N TYR A 170 4.10 -6.01 12.91
CA TYR A 170 3.92 -7.45 12.95
C TYR A 170 3.03 -7.81 14.14
N GLY A 171 1.93 -8.46 13.83
CA GLY A 171 0.91 -8.89 14.79
C GLY A 171 1.15 -10.31 15.28
N PRO A 172 0.21 -10.85 16.07
CA PRO A 172 0.19 -12.26 16.43
C PRO A 172 0.01 -13.13 15.19
N ASP A 173 0.50 -14.35 15.26
CA ASP A 173 0.32 -15.31 14.18
C ASP A 173 -1.16 -15.42 13.78
N TYR A 174 -1.40 -15.46 12.48
CA TYR A 174 -2.73 -15.61 11.91
C TYR A 174 -2.96 -17.06 11.50
N VAL A 175 -3.98 -17.67 12.08
CA VAL A 175 -4.38 -19.03 11.70
C VAL A 175 -5.37 -18.97 10.56
N VAL A 176 -4.94 -19.39 9.38
CA VAL A 176 -5.79 -19.54 8.20
C VAL A 176 -6.67 -20.79 8.40
N PRO A 177 -8.01 -20.64 8.49
CA PRO A 177 -8.87 -21.74 8.91
C PRO A 177 -9.05 -22.83 7.85
N THR A 178 -8.83 -22.49 6.58
CA THR A 178 -9.00 -23.44 5.46
C THR A 178 -7.89 -23.24 4.45
N TYR A 179 -7.17 -24.30 4.20
CA TYR A 179 -6.07 -24.36 3.26
C TYR A 179 -6.41 -25.35 2.12
N VAL A 180 -5.98 -25.06 0.90
CA VAL A 180 -6.30 -25.88 -0.27
C VAL A 180 -5.77 -27.33 -0.17
N GLY A 181 -4.80 -27.58 0.68
CA GLY A 181 -4.31 -28.92 1.01
C GLY A 181 -5.08 -29.64 2.12
N GLY A 182 -6.07 -28.99 2.73
CA GLY A 182 -6.86 -29.49 3.87
C GLY A 182 -6.16 -29.24 5.20
N GLY A 183 -6.83 -28.56 6.11
CA GLY A 183 -6.33 -28.19 7.44
C GLY A 183 -6.23 -26.69 7.66
N SER A 184 -5.70 -26.30 8.82
CA SER A 184 -5.37 -24.92 9.15
C SER A 184 -3.87 -24.69 9.05
N GLU A 185 -3.50 -23.47 8.73
CA GLU A 185 -2.10 -23.06 8.71
C GLU A 185 -1.88 -21.77 9.47
N THR A 186 -0.71 -21.66 10.05
CA THR A 186 -0.28 -20.47 10.76
C THR A 186 0.70 -19.67 9.91
N VAL A 187 0.34 -18.43 9.62
CA VAL A 187 1.15 -17.48 8.87
C VAL A 187 1.48 -16.27 9.74
N ASN A 188 2.50 -15.52 9.35
CA ASN A 188 2.78 -14.23 9.97
C ASN A 188 1.62 -13.25 9.76
N SER A 189 1.58 -12.16 10.51
CA SER A 189 0.61 -11.11 10.28
C SER A 189 1.21 -9.72 10.31
N PHE A 190 0.53 -8.79 9.62
CA PHE A 190 0.73 -7.36 9.75
C PHE A 190 -0.56 -6.75 10.27
N GLN A 191 -0.51 -6.17 11.47
CA GLN A 191 -1.68 -5.59 12.13
C GLN A 191 -1.76 -4.09 11.89
N LEU A 192 -2.92 -3.65 11.41
CA LEU A 192 -3.26 -2.24 11.23
C LEU A 192 -3.51 -1.58 12.59
N VAL A 193 -3.50 -0.26 12.61
CA VAL A 193 -3.92 0.54 13.76
C VAL A 193 -5.22 1.26 13.45
N ASP A 194 -6.00 1.59 14.48
CA ASP A 194 -7.10 2.54 14.31
C ASP A 194 -6.51 3.93 14.04
N ALA A 195 -6.88 4.50 12.90
CA ALA A 195 -6.69 5.92 12.65
C ALA A 195 -7.62 6.65 13.63
N VAL A 196 -7.07 7.10 14.75
CA VAL A 196 -7.85 7.90 15.70
C VAL A 196 -8.36 9.12 14.92
N PRO A 197 -9.67 9.26 14.72
CA PRO A 197 -10.20 10.46 14.09
C PRO A 197 -9.80 11.64 14.97
N GLU A 198 -9.15 12.63 14.40
CA GLU A 198 -8.78 13.89 15.09
C GLU A 198 -9.96 14.72 15.69
N PRO A 199 -11.25 14.28 15.65
CA PRO A 199 -12.32 15.03 16.29
C PRO A 199 -12.16 15.20 17.80
N SER A 200 -11.40 14.32 18.47
CA SER A 200 -11.25 14.41 19.92
C SER A 200 -10.40 15.60 20.38
N ALA A 201 -9.34 15.94 19.66
CA ALA A 201 -8.52 17.10 19.99
C ALA A 201 -9.26 18.40 19.66
N ALA A 202 -9.94 18.46 18.51
CA ALA A 202 -10.79 19.61 18.14
C ALA A 202 -11.99 19.77 19.07
N LEU A 203 -12.64 18.67 19.47
CA LEU A 203 -13.74 18.69 20.43
C LEU A 203 -13.28 19.09 21.84
N LEU A 204 -12.16 18.56 22.31
CA LEU A 204 -11.55 18.96 23.58
C LEU A 204 -11.12 20.42 23.57
N GLY A 205 -10.54 20.89 22.45
CA GLY A 205 -10.19 22.30 22.24
C GLY A 205 -11.42 23.20 22.25
N ALA A 206 -12.50 22.80 21.56
CA ALA A 206 -13.78 23.53 21.56
C ALA A 206 -14.44 23.54 22.95
N LEU A 207 -14.44 22.42 23.65
CA LEU A 207 -14.97 22.35 25.02
C LEU A 207 -14.12 23.17 26.00
N GLY A 208 -12.78 23.16 25.84
CA GLY A 208 -11.87 24.01 26.62
C GLY A 208 -12.13 25.50 26.39
N ALA A 209 -12.30 25.90 25.12
CA ALA A 209 -12.62 27.28 24.77
C ALA A 209 -14.00 27.72 25.31
N LEU A 210 -15.01 26.87 25.24
CA LEU A 210 -16.33 27.12 25.83
C LEU A 210 -16.26 27.24 27.36
N GLY A 211 -15.45 26.43 28.02
CA GLY A 211 -15.19 26.53 29.46
C GLY A 211 -14.55 27.84 29.88
N LEU A 212 -13.59 28.33 29.08
CA LEU A 212 -12.94 29.64 29.31
C LEU A 212 -13.89 30.82 29.09
N LEU A 213 -14.77 30.73 28.07
CA LEU A 213 -15.77 31.78 27.79
C LEU A 213 -16.82 31.86 28.90
N ARG A 214 -17.20 30.71 29.48
CA ARG A 214 -18.14 30.68 30.61
C ARG A 214 -17.56 31.32 31.89
N ARG A 215 -16.24 31.16 32.11
CA ARG A 215 -15.55 31.73 33.29
C ARG A 215 -15.42 33.26 33.24
N ARG A 216 -15.52 33.89 32.07
CA ARG A 216 -15.44 35.34 31.88
C ARG A 216 -16.78 36.06 32.13
N ARG A 217 -17.88 35.34 32.38
CA ARG A 217 -19.24 35.91 32.59
C ARG A 217 -19.72 35.87 34.05
N ILE A 218 -18.80 35.62 35.02
CA ILE A 218 -19.09 35.69 36.47
C ILE A 218 -18.30 36.84 37.07
#